data_6811750353624de7507994081b807909
#
_entry.id   6811750353624de7507994081b807909
#
_cell.length_a   1.000
_cell.length_b   1.000
_cell.length_c   1.000
_cell.angle_alpha   90.00
_cell.angle_beta   90.00
_cell.angle_gamma   90.00
#
_symmetry.space_group_name_H-M   'P 1'
#
loop_
_entity.id
_entity.type
_entity.pdbx_description
1 polymer ?
#
loop_
_entity_poly.entity_id
_entity_poly.type
_entity_poly.pdbx_seq_one_letter_code
_entity_poly.pdbx_strand_id
1 'polypeptide(L)'
;MLKGSLYKDIVRFMLEKSGYYVSPYGYDSSLSELKFKFTEETRNSKTGRRIRFSPDLLVYDDQNVMLVEVKMRGKSPPMIRASEIKNVKEFWNDSVLVVVVPEGNVFYAQRISELEIQESDYYQLSDFEKFQDIFTRVQAEDISYYKGIALQNMKIK
;
A
#
# COMPACT_ATOMS: atom_id res chain seq x y z
N MET A 1 12.90 -5.68 8.92
CA MET A 1 12.08 -6.69 8.22
C MET A 1 10.69 -6.88 8.84
N LEU A 2 10.56 -6.95 10.15
CA LEU A 2 9.27 -7.14 10.84
C LEU A 2 8.30 -5.92 10.75
N LYS A 3 8.81 -4.71 10.62
CA LYS A 3 7.95 -3.50 10.59
C LYS A 3 7.07 -3.39 9.34
N GLY A 4 7.58 -3.76 8.17
CA GLY A 4 6.83 -3.64 6.92
C GLY A 4 5.61 -4.58 6.86
N SER A 5 5.70 -5.80 7.40
CA SER A 5 4.59 -6.74 7.44
C SER A 5 3.50 -6.30 8.41
N LEU A 6 3.87 -5.72 9.56
CA LEU A 6 2.93 -5.25 10.57
C LEU A 6 1.97 -4.19 10.03
N TYR A 7 2.46 -3.25 9.20
CA TYR A 7 1.59 -2.20 8.64
C TYR A 7 0.64 -2.74 7.57
N LYS A 8 1.10 -3.69 6.78
CA LYS A 8 0.22 -4.43 5.86
C LYS A 8 -0.88 -5.15 6.62
N ASP A 9 -0.54 -5.79 7.73
CA ASP A 9 -1.50 -6.48 8.58
C ASP A 9 -2.50 -5.51 9.23
N ILE A 10 -2.05 -4.35 9.70
CA ILE A 10 -2.94 -3.32 10.25
C ILE A 10 -3.95 -2.85 9.20
N VAL A 11 -3.49 -2.53 7.99
CA VAL A 11 -4.37 -2.13 6.87
C VAL A 11 -5.34 -3.26 6.53
N ARG A 12 -4.83 -4.48 6.41
CA ARG A 12 -5.63 -5.66 6.12
C ARG A 12 -6.75 -5.84 7.15
N PHE A 13 -6.42 -5.87 8.44
CA PHE A 13 -7.41 -6.08 9.50
C PHE A 13 -8.45 -4.96 9.57
N MET A 14 -8.04 -3.71 9.36
CA MET A 14 -8.97 -2.58 9.28
C MET A 14 -9.96 -2.76 8.14
N LEU A 15 -9.50 -3.12 6.96
CA LEU A 15 -10.35 -3.34 5.79
C LEU A 15 -11.27 -4.57 5.99
N GLU A 16 -10.76 -5.68 6.53
CA GLU A 16 -11.57 -6.86 6.84
C GLU A 16 -12.68 -6.53 7.86
N LYS A 17 -12.36 -5.78 8.91
CA LYS A 17 -13.34 -5.33 9.90
C LYS A 17 -14.41 -4.43 9.29
N SER A 18 -14.04 -3.65 8.28
CA SER A 18 -14.95 -2.76 7.57
C SER A 18 -15.82 -3.47 6.51
N GLY A 19 -15.71 -4.79 6.38
CA GLY A 19 -16.55 -5.59 5.49
C GLY A 19 -15.97 -5.84 4.11
N TYR A 20 -14.68 -5.61 3.92
CA TYR A 20 -13.96 -6.05 2.72
C TYR A 20 -13.41 -7.47 2.90
N TYR A 21 -13.28 -8.19 1.80
CA TYR A 21 -12.43 -9.38 1.73
C TYR A 21 -11.03 -8.95 1.33
N VAL A 22 -10.02 -9.44 2.03
CA VAL A 22 -8.61 -9.09 1.78
C VAL A 22 -7.77 -10.36 1.67
N SER A 23 -7.02 -10.46 0.59
CA SER A 23 -6.07 -11.55 0.39
C SER A 23 -4.67 -10.99 0.10
N PRO A 24 -3.60 -11.62 0.60
CA PRO A 24 -2.25 -11.34 0.13
C PRO A 24 -2.17 -11.56 -1.38
N TYR A 25 -1.53 -10.65 -2.09
CA TYR A 25 -1.40 -10.73 -3.56
C TYR A 25 0.05 -10.62 -4.01
N GLY A 26 0.84 -9.78 -3.35
CA GLY A 26 2.20 -9.43 -3.75
C GLY A 26 3.16 -10.60 -3.89
N TYR A 27 4.20 -10.39 -4.70
CA TYR A 27 5.27 -11.34 -4.96
C TYR A 27 5.90 -11.94 -3.70
N ASP A 28 6.09 -11.12 -2.67
CA ASP A 28 6.68 -11.54 -1.40
C ASP A 28 5.78 -12.46 -0.57
N SER A 29 4.47 -12.40 -0.78
CA SER A 29 3.48 -13.16 -0.01
C SER A 29 2.99 -14.42 -0.73
N SER A 30 2.62 -14.27 -2.00
CA SER A 30 1.93 -15.31 -2.76
C SER A 30 2.88 -16.16 -3.62
N LEU A 31 4.01 -15.57 -4.00
CA LEU A 31 4.96 -16.16 -4.94
C LEU A 31 6.39 -16.22 -4.37
N SER A 32 6.50 -16.35 -3.05
CA SER A 32 7.80 -16.33 -2.34
C SER A 32 8.80 -17.37 -2.86
N GLU A 33 8.32 -18.51 -3.34
CA GLU A 33 9.16 -19.55 -3.92
C GLU A 33 9.85 -19.09 -5.22
N LEU A 34 9.23 -18.20 -5.98
CA LEU A 34 9.79 -17.70 -7.23
C LEU A 34 11.01 -16.79 -7.02
N LYS A 35 11.15 -16.19 -5.83
CA LYS A 35 12.31 -15.36 -5.48
C LYS A 35 13.63 -16.09 -5.70
N PHE A 36 13.65 -17.37 -5.40
CA PHE A 36 14.86 -18.19 -5.48
C PHE A 36 15.02 -18.84 -6.86
N LYS A 37 14.00 -18.84 -7.69
CA LYS A 37 13.99 -19.47 -9.01
C LYS A 37 14.24 -18.48 -10.15
N PHE A 38 14.01 -17.19 -9.94
CA PHE A 38 14.26 -16.19 -10.96
C PHE A 38 15.76 -15.92 -11.09
N THR A 39 16.27 -16.15 -12.29
CA THR A 39 17.59 -15.65 -12.69
C THR A 39 17.57 -14.12 -12.83
N GLU A 40 18.72 -13.48 -12.93
CA GLU A 40 18.79 -12.03 -13.17
C GLU A 40 18.06 -11.64 -14.46
N GLU A 41 18.23 -12.44 -15.52
CA GLU A 41 17.58 -12.21 -16.81
C GLU A 41 16.05 -12.31 -16.72
N THR A 42 15.52 -13.37 -16.13
CA THR A 42 14.07 -13.56 -15.97
C THR A 42 13.45 -12.53 -15.02
N ARG A 43 14.18 -12.14 -13.99
CA ARG A 43 13.78 -11.09 -13.05
C ARG A 43 13.63 -9.73 -13.72
N ASN A 44 14.51 -9.41 -14.68
CA ASN A 44 14.54 -8.13 -15.37
C ASN A 44 13.72 -8.13 -16.67
N SER A 45 13.18 -9.26 -17.09
CA SER A 45 12.21 -9.33 -18.17
C SER A 45 10.95 -8.51 -17.85
N LYS A 46 10.20 -8.10 -18.86
CA LYS A 46 8.95 -7.33 -18.67
C LYS A 46 7.97 -8.08 -17.73
N THR A 47 7.79 -9.36 -17.97
CA THR A 47 6.92 -10.20 -17.13
C THR A 47 7.48 -10.37 -15.72
N GLY A 48 8.78 -10.62 -15.58
CA GLY A 48 9.44 -10.73 -14.29
C GLY A 48 9.32 -9.44 -13.46
N ARG A 49 9.51 -8.29 -14.09
CA ARG A 49 9.31 -6.97 -13.45
C ARG A 49 7.85 -6.78 -13.03
N ARG A 50 6.89 -7.09 -13.89
CA ARG A 50 5.47 -7.00 -13.58
C ARG A 50 5.11 -7.84 -12.34
N ILE A 51 5.61 -9.07 -12.25
CA ILE A 51 5.38 -9.94 -11.10
C ILE A 51 6.02 -9.36 -9.83
N ARG A 52 7.28 -8.93 -9.92
CA ARG A 52 8.03 -8.40 -8.77
C ARG A 52 7.43 -7.13 -8.16
N PHE A 53 6.84 -6.30 -8.98
CA PHE A 53 6.22 -5.04 -8.56
C PHE A 53 4.70 -5.13 -8.40
N SER A 54 4.17 -6.36 -8.28
CA SER A 54 2.76 -6.55 -7.97
C SER A 54 2.39 -5.95 -6.62
N PRO A 55 1.20 -5.34 -6.52
CA PRO A 55 0.70 -4.78 -5.26
C PRO A 55 0.61 -5.81 -4.14
N ASP A 56 0.60 -5.35 -2.90
CA ASP A 56 0.66 -6.20 -1.71
C ASP A 56 -0.62 -6.98 -1.44
N LEU A 57 -1.77 -6.36 -1.67
CA LEU A 57 -3.07 -6.89 -1.28
C LEU A 57 -4.07 -6.87 -2.43
N LEU A 58 -4.92 -7.88 -2.47
CA LEU A 58 -6.18 -7.90 -3.22
C LEU A 58 -7.31 -7.59 -2.24
N VAL A 59 -8.04 -6.51 -2.49
CA VAL A 59 -9.16 -6.04 -1.66
C VAL A 59 -10.42 -6.04 -2.52
N TYR A 60 -11.48 -6.69 -2.06
CA TYR A 60 -12.72 -6.75 -2.82
C TYR A 60 -13.95 -6.82 -1.93
N ASP A 61 -15.07 -6.43 -2.51
CA ASP A 61 -16.41 -6.61 -1.96
C ASP A 61 -17.37 -7.07 -3.07
N ASP A 62 -18.66 -6.99 -2.84
CA ASP A 62 -19.68 -7.39 -3.80
C ASP A 62 -19.80 -6.47 -5.02
N GLN A 63 -19.16 -5.30 -5.01
CA GLN A 63 -19.25 -4.29 -6.06
C GLN A 63 -17.91 -3.95 -6.71
N ASN A 64 -16.82 -4.05 -5.96
CA ASN A 64 -15.52 -3.56 -6.38
C ASN A 64 -14.39 -4.56 -6.08
N VAL A 65 -13.38 -4.53 -6.93
CA VAL A 65 -12.10 -5.22 -6.71
C VAL A 65 -10.97 -4.21 -6.89
N MET A 66 -10.03 -4.20 -5.95
CA MET A 66 -8.89 -3.27 -5.95
C MET A 66 -7.60 -4.01 -5.62
N LEU A 67 -6.53 -3.63 -6.27
CA LEU A 67 -5.16 -3.98 -5.86
C LEU A 67 -4.59 -2.84 -5.04
N VAL A 68 -3.95 -3.15 -3.94
CA VAL A 68 -3.48 -2.17 -2.96
C VAL A 68 -1.99 -2.37 -2.68
N GLU A 69 -1.21 -1.34 -2.92
CA GLU A 69 0.19 -1.24 -2.51
C GLU A 69 0.25 -0.52 -1.16
N VAL A 70 0.94 -1.10 -0.18
CA VAL A 70 1.07 -0.54 1.17
C VAL A 70 2.50 -0.10 1.42
N LYS A 71 2.68 1.16 1.80
CA LYS A 71 3.98 1.72 2.19
C LYS A 71 3.90 2.34 3.58
N MET A 72 5.03 2.33 4.27
CA MET A 72 5.19 3.02 5.55
C MET A 72 6.14 4.20 5.41
N ARG A 73 5.85 5.28 6.15
CA ARG A 73 6.74 6.43 6.28
C ARG A 73 6.84 6.84 7.74
N GLY A 74 8.02 7.29 8.14
CA GLY A 74 8.33 7.57 9.54
C GLY A 74 8.01 8.99 10.02
N LYS A 75 7.70 9.93 9.12
CA LYS A 75 7.50 11.35 9.44
C LYS A 75 6.31 11.95 8.71
N SER A 76 5.69 12.97 9.32
CA SER A 76 4.65 13.79 8.73
C SER A 76 5.19 15.19 8.39
N PRO A 77 4.83 15.82 7.27
CA PRO A 77 4.11 15.21 6.16
C PRO A 77 4.98 14.16 5.46
N PRO A 78 4.45 12.98 5.20
CA PRO A 78 5.24 11.93 4.59
C PRO A 78 5.43 12.22 3.09
N MET A 79 6.59 11.85 2.59
CA MET A 79 6.95 12.00 1.19
C MET A 79 7.26 10.64 0.58
N ILE A 80 6.83 10.44 -0.65
CA ILE A 80 7.14 9.24 -1.43
C ILE A 80 7.92 9.65 -2.66
N ARG A 81 9.02 8.98 -2.91
CA ARG A 81 9.80 9.21 -4.15
C ARG A 81 9.02 8.68 -5.35
N ALA A 82 9.00 9.45 -6.42
CA ALA A 82 8.42 9.01 -7.69
C ALA A 82 9.02 7.69 -8.19
N SER A 83 10.32 7.47 -7.95
CA SER A 83 11.03 6.22 -8.29
C SER A 83 10.48 4.98 -7.56
N GLU A 84 9.94 5.14 -6.35
CA GLU A 84 9.39 4.01 -5.56
C GLU A 84 8.07 3.50 -6.11
N ILE A 85 7.30 4.34 -6.78
CA ILE A 85 6.01 3.96 -7.35
C ILE A 85 6.04 3.85 -8.89
N LYS A 86 7.16 4.19 -9.52
CA LYS A 86 7.31 4.15 -10.98
C LYS A 86 6.93 2.80 -11.57
N ASN A 87 7.43 1.71 -10.99
CA ASN A 87 7.16 0.36 -11.48
C ASN A 87 5.71 -0.07 -11.23
N VAL A 88 5.17 0.27 -10.06
CA VAL A 88 3.75 0.00 -9.77
C VAL A 88 2.86 0.80 -10.71
N LYS A 89 3.20 2.06 -10.97
CA LYS A 89 2.48 2.90 -11.94
C LYS A 89 2.56 2.36 -13.37
N GLU A 90 3.73 1.85 -13.79
CA GLU A 90 3.93 1.27 -15.12
C GLU A 90 3.08 0.01 -15.35
N PHE A 91 3.05 -0.90 -14.38
CA PHE A 91 2.45 -2.22 -14.54
C PHE A 91 1.07 -2.37 -13.90
N TRP A 92 0.75 -1.54 -12.90
CA TRP A 92 -0.42 -1.65 -12.03
C TRP A 92 -1.05 -0.28 -11.76
N ASN A 93 -1.21 0.50 -12.82
CA ASN A 93 -1.68 1.90 -12.75
C ASN A 93 -3.08 2.06 -12.15
N ASP A 94 -3.91 1.03 -12.19
CA ASP A 94 -5.24 0.97 -11.61
C ASP A 94 -5.26 0.62 -10.12
N SER A 95 -4.10 0.43 -9.52
CA SER A 95 -3.96 0.13 -8.09
C SER A 95 -4.16 1.36 -7.20
N VAL A 96 -4.41 1.09 -5.93
CA VAL A 96 -4.47 2.09 -4.86
C VAL A 96 -3.18 2.05 -4.05
N LEU A 97 -2.58 3.20 -3.81
CA LEU A 97 -1.47 3.36 -2.88
C LEU A 97 -2.03 3.72 -1.50
N VAL A 98 -1.70 2.92 -0.50
CA VAL A 98 -1.97 3.20 0.92
C VAL A 98 -0.65 3.49 1.61
N VAL A 99 -0.59 4.59 2.35
CA VAL A 99 0.58 4.96 3.14
C VAL A 99 0.22 5.08 4.60
N VAL A 100 0.95 4.36 5.44
CA VAL A 100 0.80 4.38 6.89
C VAL A 100 1.92 5.23 7.50
N VAL A 101 1.54 6.19 8.32
CA VAL A 101 2.45 7.15 8.96
C VAL A 101 2.21 7.15 10.46
N PRO A 102 3.27 7.15 11.32
CA PRO A 102 3.12 7.08 12.77
C PRO A 102 2.61 8.37 13.43
N GLU A 103 2.20 9.34 12.65
CA GLU A 103 1.72 10.63 13.16
C GLU A 103 0.68 11.25 12.23
N GLY A 104 -0.04 12.24 12.71
CA GLY A 104 -1.07 12.91 11.93
C GLY A 104 -2.28 12.01 11.65
N ASN A 105 -2.72 11.97 10.42
CA ASN A 105 -3.88 11.15 10.01
C ASN A 105 -3.59 9.65 9.93
N VAL A 106 -2.34 9.23 10.01
CA VAL A 106 -1.83 7.85 9.99
C VAL A 106 -2.11 7.11 8.68
N PHE A 107 -3.33 7.10 8.19
CA PHE A 107 -3.72 6.39 6.96
C PHE A 107 -4.02 7.37 5.84
N TYR A 108 -3.29 7.22 4.74
CA TYR A 108 -3.47 8.00 3.50
C TYR A 108 -3.70 7.04 2.35
N ALA A 109 -4.55 7.39 1.42
CA ALA A 109 -4.80 6.60 0.22
C ALA A 109 -4.94 7.50 -1.01
N GLN A 110 -4.45 7.00 -2.15
CA GLN A 110 -4.56 7.66 -3.44
C GLN A 110 -4.61 6.60 -4.54
N ARG A 111 -5.40 6.84 -5.57
CA ARG A 111 -5.33 6.05 -6.79
C ARG A 111 -4.03 6.36 -7.52
N ILE A 112 -3.28 5.34 -7.88
CA ILE A 112 -1.97 5.51 -8.55
C ILE A 112 -2.13 6.19 -9.91
N SER A 113 -3.22 5.94 -10.61
CA SER A 113 -3.55 6.59 -11.88
C SER A 113 -3.67 8.12 -11.78
N GLU A 114 -4.07 8.62 -10.62
CA GLU A 114 -4.27 10.05 -10.36
C GLU A 114 -2.99 10.76 -9.92
N LEU A 115 -1.92 10.03 -9.62
CA LEU A 115 -0.61 10.59 -9.32
C LEU A 115 0.04 11.09 -10.62
N GLU A 116 0.06 12.38 -10.80
CA GLU A 116 0.77 13.00 -11.91
C GLU A 116 2.28 12.99 -11.65
N ILE A 117 3.06 12.70 -12.69
CA ILE A 117 4.53 12.81 -12.62
C ILE A 117 4.85 14.30 -12.58
N GLN A 118 5.13 14.81 -11.40
CA GLN A 118 5.62 16.17 -11.22
C GLN A 118 7.13 16.21 -11.51
N GLU A 119 7.64 17.40 -11.84
CA GLU A 119 9.08 17.65 -11.97
C GLU A 119 9.85 17.43 -10.66
N SER A 120 9.14 17.45 -9.51
CA SER A 120 9.72 17.07 -8.22
C SER A 120 9.82 15.54 -8.10
N ASP A 121 10.95 15.06 -7.63
CA ASP A 121 11.18 13.63 -7.39
C ASP A 121 10.29 13.03 -6.27
N TYR A 122 9.39 13.83 -5.67
CA TYR A 122 8.59 13.46 -4.51
C TYR A 122 7.12 13.85 -4.65
N TYR A 123 6.25 12.97 -4.18
CA TYR A 123 4.84 13.27 -3.93
C TYR A 123 4.64 13.55 -2.45
N GLN A 124 4.01 14.69 -2.10
CA GLN A 124 3.59 14.97 -0.73
C GLN A 124 2.27 14.26 -0.42
N LEU A 125 2.19 13.65 0.76
CA LEU A 125 0.98 12.93 1.16
C LEU A 125 -0.17 13.85 1.57
N SER A 126 0.06 15.14 1.77
CA SER A 126 -1.01 16.13 1.91
C SER A 126 -1.89 16.26 0.66
N ASP A 127 -1.37 15.84 -0.49
CA ASP A 127 -2.08 15.85 -1.77
C ASP A 127 -2.96 14.59 -1.95
N PHE A 128 -2.84 13.63 -1.02
CA PHE A 128 -3.57 12.38 -1.08
C PHE A 128 -5.00 12.53 -0.56
N GLU A 129 -5.93 11.92 -1.27
CA GLU A 129 -7.34 11.84 -0.93
C GLU A 129 -7.57 11.22 0.46
N LYS A 130 -8.71 11.51 1.04
CA LYS A 130 -9.10 10.87 2.29
C LYS A 130 -9.25 9.38 2.09
N PHE A 131 -8.68 8.60 3.00
CA PHE A 131 -8.74 7.15 2.98
C PHE A 131 -10.17 6.60 2.77
N GLN A 132 -11.14 7.21 3.44
CA GLN A 132 -12.56 6.83 3.36
C GLN A 132 -13.22 7.16 2.02
N ASP A 133 -12.67 8.06 1.22
CA ASP A 133 -13.21 8.35 -0.11
C ASP A 133 -12.94 7.20 -1.08
N ILE A 134 -11.89 6.43 -0.84
CA ILE A 134 -11.56 5.23 -1.63
C ILE A 134 -12.16 3.98 -0.98
N PHE A 135 -11.99 3.82 0.33
CA PHE A 135 -12.50 2.69 1.10
C PHE A 135 -13.78 3.10 1.84
N THR A 136 -14.87 3.21 1.10
CA THR A 136 -16.13 3.83 1.55
C THR A 136 -16.84 3.08 2.68
N ARG A 137 -16.52 1.80 2.91
CA ARG A 137 -17.05 1.00 4.03
C ARG A 137 -16.33 1.26 5.35
N VAL A 138 -15.14 1.88 5.31
CA VAL A 138 -14.35 2.15 6.52
C VAL A 138 -14.99 3.31 7.29
N GLN A 139 -15.31 3.08 8.56
CA GLN A 139 -15.90 4.07 9.44
C GLN A 139 -14.82 4.83 10.22
N ALA A 140 -15.17 6.01 10.73
CA ALA A 140 -14.24 6.81 11.52
C ALA A 140 -13.74 6.09 12.78
N GLU A 141 -14.59 5.27 13.39
CA GLU A 141 -14.26 4.45 14.55
C GLU A 141 -13.20 3.39 14.22
N ASP A 142 -13.27 2.77 13.06
CA ASP A 142 -12.28 1.79 12.60
C ASP A 142 -10.92 2.47 12.39
N ILE A 143 -10.90 3.62 11.75
CA ILE A 143 -9.68 4.42 11.56
C ILE A 143 -9.08 4.78 12.92
N SER A 144 -9.89 5.27 13.85
CA SER A 144 -9.45 5.68 15.19
C SER A 144 -8.85 4.50 15.97
N TYR A 145 -9.49 3.34 15.94
CA TYR A 145 -9.02 2.13 16.59
C TYR A 145 -7.66 1.66 16.02
N TYR A 146 -7.57 1.50 14.71
CA TYR A 146 -6.33 1.02 14.08
C TYR A 146 -5.21 2.05 14.07
N LYS A 147 -5.56 3.34 14.08
CA LYS A 147 -4.60 4.42 14.35
C LYS A 147 -3.93 4.24 15.72
N GLY A 148 -4.71 3.94 16.75
CA GLY A 148 -4.19 3.64 18.08
C GLY A 148 -3.21 2.47 18.08
N ILE A 149 -3.55 1.37 17.41
CA ILE A 149 -2.67 0.20 17.26
C ILE A 149 -1.38 0.58 16.53
N ALA A 150 -1.46 1.30 15.43
CA ALA A 150 -0.30 1.73 14.65
C ALA A 150 0.65 2.57 15.51
N LEU A 151 0.13 3.56 16.21
CA LEU A 151 0.93 4.45 17.06
C LEU A 151 1.59 3.73 18.25
N GLN A 152 0.93 2.75 18.87
CA GLN A 152 1.50 1.95 19.95
C GLN A 152 2.69 1.12 19.47
N ASN A 153 2.58 0.49 18.30
CA ASN A 153 3.63 -0.37 17.76
C ASN A 153 4.83 0.39 17.18
N MET A 154 4.68 1.69 16.94
CA MET A 154 5.76 2.55 16.43
C MET A 154 6.62 3.15 17.54
N LYS A 155 6.09 3.24 18.75
CA LYS A 155 6.82 3.78 19.91
C LYS A 155 7.77 2.78 20.56
N ILE A 156 7.68 1.51 20.19
CA ILE A 156 8.61 0.49 20.67
C ILE A 156 9.87 0.55 19.79
N LYS A 157 10.82 1.38 20.22
CA LYS A 157 12.18 1.41 19.69
C LYS A 157 13.04 0.36 20.41
#